data_4c8ec97bc3d782cd5aa09470e80e9273
#
_entry.id   4c8ec97bc3d782cd5aa09470e80e9273
#
_cell.length_a   1.000
_cell.length_b   1.000
_cell.length_c   1.000
_cell.angle_alpha   90.00
_cell.angle_beta   90.00
_cell.angle_gamma   90.00
#
_symmetry.space_group_name_H-M   'P 1'
#
loop_
_entity.id
_entity.type
_entity.pdbx_description
1 polymer ?
#
loop_
_entity_poly.entity_id
_entity_poly.type
_entity_poly.pdbx_seq_one_letter_code
_entity_poly.pdbx_strand_id
1 'polypeptide(L)'
;TTKDKGLGMGLAYVQQVGSADTPALYNFAAMWSALEGSILLWALVLAGFTAAVAWRFRKNTDDPLVGWALIVMFVITAFFAMISLGPADPFANGAVGVTSGPGPNPLLQNHILVLFHPPILYLGFVGFTVPFAFAIAALVTGRLGEGWLLETRRWALFSWAFLTIGILLGGWWSYEVLGWGGVWAW
;
A
#
# COMPACT_ATOMS: atom_id res chain seq x y z
N THR A 1 -15.45 24.64 20.09
CA THR A 1 -14.67 23.38 19.97
C THR A 1 -15.33 22.32 19.08
N THR A 2 -16.45 22.60 18.42
CA THR A 2 -17.18 21.69 17.53
C THR A 2 -16.92 21.95 16.03
N LYS A 3 -16.09 22.94 15.69
CA LYS A 3 -15.83 23.33 14.30
C LYS A 3 -14.80 22.47 13.56
N ASP A 4 -13.94 21.75 14.27
CA ASP A 4 -12.83 21.00 13.64
C ASP A 4 -13.16 19.52 13.33
N LYS A 5 -14.31 19.02 13.79
CA LYS A 5 -14.73 17.63 13.53
C LYS A 5 -15.38 17.42 12.15
N GLY A 6 -15.67 18.51 11.42
CA GLY A 6 -16.39 18.45 10.15
C GLY A 6 -15.52 18.28 8.89
N LEU A 7 -14.23 18.61 8.95
CA LEU A 7 -13.40 18.64 7.73
C LEU A 7 -13.08 17.24 7.17
N GLY A 8 -13.02 16.20 8.03
CA GLY A 8 -12.72 14.84 7.58
C GLY A 8 -13.95 14.08 7.09
N MET A 9 -15.15 14.43 7.55
CA MET A 9 -16.39 13.71 7.23
C MET A 9 -17.04 14.15 5.90
N GLY A 10 -16.39 15.00 5.10
CA GLY A 10 -16.87 15.39 3.76
C GLY A 10 -16.69 14.30 2.69
N LEU A 11 -15.86 13.31 2.94
CA LEU A 11 -15.59 12.22 2.00
C LEU A 11 -16.39 10.97 2.34
N ALA A 12 -16.95 10.33 1.31
CA ALA A 12 -17.75 9.11 1.46
C ALA A 12 -16.97 7.99 2.16
N TYR A 13 -15.71 7.80 1.80
CA TYR A 13 -14.84 6.83 2.43
C TYR A 13 -14.68 7.07 3.94
N VAL A 14 -14.44 8.32 4.35
CA VAL A 14 -14.29 8.67 5.78
C VAL A 14 -15.60 8.47 6.54
N GLN A 15 -16.74 8.74 5.89
CA GLN A 15 -18.06 8.46 6.48
C GLN A 15 -18.31 6.96 6.66
N GLN A 16 -17.76 6.12 5.80
CA GLN A 16 -17.92 4.66 5.85
C GLN A 16 -17.06 4.03 6.96
N VAL A 17 -15.80 4.44 7.09
CA VAL A 17 -14.83 3.75 7.97
C VAL A 17 -14.46 4.53 9.23
N GLY A 18 -14.79 5.83 9.30
CA GLY A 18 -14.50 6.67 10.45
C GLY A 18 -15.64 6.68 11.47
N SER A 19 -15.32 6.87 12.76
CA SER A 19 -16.30 7.06 13.81
C SER A 19 -15.78 8.01 14.89
N ALA A 20 -16.68 8.80 15.48
CA ALA A 20 -16.36 9.65 16.63
C ALA A 20 -16.06 8.81 17.89
N ASP A 21 -16.57 7.62 17.98
CA ASP A 21 -16.41 6.71 19.13
C ASP A 21 -15.13 5.85 19.02
N THR A 22 -14.54 5.77 17.82
CA THR A 22 -13.29 5.04 17.60
C THR A 22 -12.09 5.87 18.11
N PRO A 23 -11.18 5.29 18.92
CA PRO A 23 -9.97 6.00 19.35
C PRO A 23 -9.15 6.53 18.16
N ALA A 24 -8.56 7.72 18.29
CA ALA A 24 -7.90 8.44 17.20
C ALA A 24 -6.85 7.60 16.43
N LEU A 25 -6.12 6.75 17.16
CA LEU A 25 -5.12 5.86 16.57
C LEU A 25 -5.73 4.86 15.57
N TYR A 26 -6.89 4.30 15.92
CA TYR A 26 -7.59 3.34 15.06
C TYR A 26 -8.39 4.03 13.95
N ASN A 27 -8.87 5.26 14.17
CA ASN A 27 -9.39 6.10 13.11
C ASN A 27 -8.31 6.44 12.06
N PHE A 28 -7.06 6.62 12.50
CA PHE A 28 -5.94 6.75 11.56
C PHE A 28 -5.69 5.44 10.79
N ALA A 29 -5.72 4.30 11.47
CA ALA A 29 -5.60 2.99 10.82
C ALA A 29 -6.78 2.69 9.87
N ALA A 30 -7.95 3.26 10.10
CA ALA A 30 -9.10 3.15 9.21
C ALA A 30 -8.82 3.68 7.79
N MET A 31 -7.79 4.52 7.63
CA MET A 31 -7.36 5.00 6.30
C MET A 31 -7.02 3.88 5.32
N TRP A 32 -6.61 2.71 5.81
CA TRP A 32 -6.32 1.53 4.97
C TRP A 32 -7.14 0.30 5.33
N SER A 33 -8.20 0.46 6.11
CA SER A 33 -9.03 -0.66 6.60
C SER A 33 -10.04 -1.18 5.59
N ALA A 34 -10.26 -0.46 4.49
CA ALA A 34 -11.17 -0.84 3.42
C ALA A 34 -10.51 -0.59 2.04
N LEU A 35 -11.22 -0.97 0.98
CA LEU A 35 -10.69 -1.09 -0.38
C LEU A 35 -10.01 0.20 -0.88
N GLU A 36 -10.73 1.32 -0.84
CA GLU A 36 -10.28 2.58 -1.44
C GLU A 36 -9.00 3.09 -0.76
N GLY A 37 -8.97 3.07 0.55
CA GLY A 37 -7.81 3.51 1.33
C GLY A 37 -6.63 2.54 1.22
N SER A 38 -6.88 1.25 1.12
CA SER A 38 -5.82 0.26 0.93
C SER A 38 -5.16 0.37 -0.46
N ILE A 39 -5.94 0.69 -1.50
CA ILE A 39 -5.41 0.99 -2.84
C ILE A 39 -4.59 2.28 -2.82
N LEU A 40 -5.03 3.30 -2.09
CA LEU A 40 -4.28 4.54 -1.94
C LEU A 40 -2.93 4.31 -1.22
N LEU A 41 -2.92 3.49 -0.16
CA LEU A 41 -1.68 3.09 0.52
C LEU A 41 -0.75 2.32 -0.43
N TRP A 42 -1.29 1.40 -1.26
CA TRP A 42 -0.53 0.71 -2.29
C TRP A 42 0.12 1.69 -3.26
N ALA A 43 -0.66 2.63 -3.81
CA ALA A 43 -0.17 3.64 -4.73
C ALA A 43 0.93 4.51 -4.10
N LEU A 44 0.78 4.89 -2.83
CA LEU A 44 1.78 5.65 -2.08
C LEU A 44 3.11 4.88 -1.95
N VAL A 45 3.05 3.61 -1.56
CA VAL A 45 4.24 2.75 -1.43
C VAL A 45 4.91 2.55 -2.79
N LEU A 46 4.13 2.32 -3.84
CA LEU A 46 4.64 2.19 -5.21
C LEU A 46 5.32 3.47 -5.70
N ALA A 47 4.72 4.63 -5.44
CA ALA A 47 5.32 5.93 -5.74
C ALA A 47 6.64 6.13 -4.99
N GLY A 48 6.69 5.72 -3.72
CA GLY A 48 7.91 5.74 -2.91
C GLY A 48 9.03 4.88 -3.51
N PHE A 49 8.73 3.64 -3.93
CA PHE A 49 9.70 2.79 -4.60
C PHE A 49 10.13 3.35 -5.96
N THR A 50 9.20 3.89 -6.75
CA THR A 50 9.50 4.52 -8.03
C THR A 50 10.45 5.71 -7.87
N ALA A 51 10.16 6.57 -6.88
CA ALA A 51 11.04 7.69 -6.54
C ALA A 51 12.41 7.22 -6.04
N ALA A 52 12.47 6.18 -5.22
CA ALA A 52 13.72 5.61 -4.73
C ALA A 52 14.58 5.02 -5.86
N VAL A 53 13.97 4.31 -6.82
CA VAL A 53 14.65 3.81 -8.02
C VAL A 53 15.15 4.97 -8.88
N ALA A 54 14.31 5.95 -9.17
CA ALA A 54 14.70 7.13 -9.94
C ALA A 54 15.87 7.88 -9.28
N TRP A 55 15.82 8.06 -7.96
CA TRP A 55 16.89 8.70 -7.21
C TRP A 55 18.19 7.88 -7.17
N ARG A 56 18.08 6.55 -7.00
CA ARG A 56 19.23 5.63 -6.98
C ARG A 56 19.98 5.65 -8.31
N PHE A 57 19.26 5.69 -9.41
CA PHE A 57 19.82 5.64 -10.77
C PHE A 57 19.92 7.00 -11.47
N ARG A 58 19.74 8.12 -10.74
CA ARG A 58 19.75 9.48 -11.30
C ARG A 58 21.01 9.88 -12.08
N LYS A 59 22.11 9.14 -11.89
CA LYS A 59 23.37 9.34 -12.63
C LYS A 59 23.52 8.39 -13.83
N ASN A 60 22.58 7.48 -14.02
CA ASN A 60 22.59 6.46 -15.06
C ASN A 60 21.31 6.57 -15.91
N THR A 61 20.86 7.79 -16.18
CA THR A 61 19.60 8.06 -16.90
C THR A 61 19.62 7.59 -18.35
N ASP A 62 20.83 7.50 -18.95
CA ASP A 62 21.01 7.07 -20.34
C ASP A 62 21.00 5.53 -20.49
N ASP A 63 20.91 4.79 -19.38
CA ASP A 63 20.83 3.33 -19.43
C ASP A 63 19.41 2.89 -19.81
N PRO A 64 19.21 2.23 -20.97
CA PRO A 64 17.90 1.76 -21.40
C PRO A 64 17.25 0.79 -20.39
N LEU A 65 18.05 0.04 -19.64
CA LEU A 65 17.53 -0.87 -18.60
C LEU A 65 16.76 -0.08 -17.53
N VAL A 66 17.34 1.02 -17.05
CA VAL A 66 16.71 1.88 -16.04
C VAL A 66 15.47 2.56 -16.63
N GLY A 67 15.56 3.06 -17.85
CA GLY A 67 14.44 3.69 -18.54
C GLY A 67 13.23 2.77 -18.67
N TRP A 68 13.43 1.54 -19.16
CA TRP A 68 12.37 0.55 -19.28
C TRP A 68 11.82 0.09 -17.93
N ALA A 69 12.67 -0.07 -16.91
CA ALA A 69 12.20 -0.40 -15.56
C ALA A 69 11.27 0.69 -15.01
N LEU A 70 11.62 1.96 -15.16
CA LEU A 70 10.77 3.08 -14.75
C LEU A 70 9.45 3.12 -15.54
N ILE A 71 9.48 2.86 -16.85
CA ILE A 71 8.27 2.77 -17.68
C ILE A 71 7.32 1.70 -17.12
N VAL A 72 7.82 0.50 -16.82
CA VAL A 72 6.99 -0.57 -16.22
C VAL A 72 6.39 -0.11 -14.90
N MET A 73 7.19 0.51 -14.02
CA MET A 73 6.69 1.02 -12.73
C MET A 73 5.63 2.11 -12.93
N PHE A 74 5.80 3.01 -13.89
CA PHE A 74 4.80 4.04 -14.20
C PHE A 74 3.51 3.45 -14.78
N VAL A 75 3.59 2.42 -15.63
CA VAL A 75 2.39 1.72 -16.14
C VAL A 75 1.60 1.11 -14.99
N ILE A 76 2.27 0.45 -14.04
CA ILE A 76 1.61 -0.11 -12.85
C ILE A 76 1.02 1.02 -11.99
N THR A 77 1.75 2.13 -11.81
CA THR A 77 1.24 3.30 -11.07
C THR A 77 0.00 3.89 -11.75
N ALA A 78 0.01 4.01 -13.08
CA ALA A 78 -1.14 4.50 -13.84
C ALA A 78 -2.37 3.59 -13.67
N PHE A 79 -2.17 2.27 -13.63
CA PHE A 79 -3.25 1.31 -13.36
C PHE A 79 -3.90 1.58 -11.99
N PHE A 80 -3.12 1.70 -10.92
CA PHE A 80 -3.66 2.01 -9.58
C PHE A 80 -4.29 3.40 -9.51
N ALA A 81 -3.72 4.40 -10.21
CA ALA A 81 -4.33 5.72 -10.32
C ALA A 81 -5.70 5.68 -10.99
N MET A 82 -5.86 4.91 -12.08
CA MET A 82 -7.15 4.74 -12.75
C MET A 82 -8.20 4.09 -11.84
N ILE A 83 -7.82 3.08 -11.05
CA ILE A 83 -8.72 2.48 -10.06
C ILE A 83 -9.14 3.50 -9.02
N SER A 84 -8.20 4.29 -8.48
CA SER A 84 -8.48 5.31 -7.46
C SER A 84 -9.26 6.53 -7.98
N LEU A 85 -9.24 6.79 -9.27
CA LEU A 85 -10.03 7.86 -9.90
C LEU A 85 -11.39 7.38 -10.43
N GLY A 86 -11.69 6.10 -10.32
CA GLY A 86 -12.89 5.48 -10.83
C GLY A 86 -13.58 4.59 -9.80
N PRO A 87 -13.48 3.25 -9.92
CA PRO A 87 -14.29 2.32 -9.11
C PRO A 87 -13.95 2.32 -7.60
N ALA A 88 -12.78 2.81 -7.20
CA ALA A 88 -12.35 2.88 -5.81
C ALA A 88 -11.85 4.29 -5.46
N ASP A 89 -12.70 5.29 -5.70
CA ASP A 89 -12.37 6.70 -5.45
C ASP A 89 -12.46 7.03 -3.94
N PRO A 90 -11.31 7.22 -3.25
CA PRO A 90 -11.28 7.56 -1.83
C PRO A 90 -11.70 9.01 -1.55
N PHE A 91 -11.80 9.84 -2.61
CA PHE A 91 -12.11 11.26 -2.53
C PHE A 91 -13.54 11.58 -2.94
N ALA A 92 -14.37 10.56 -3.24
CA ALA A 92 -15.77 10.75 -3.56
C ALA A 92 -16.49 11.53 -2.45
N ASN A 93 -17.35 12.46 -2.84
CA ASN A 93 -18.10 13.27 -1.90
C ASN A 93 -19.06 12.44 -1.08
N GLY A 94 -19.03 12.63 0.22
CA GLY A 94 -19.95 12.03 1.17
C GLY A 94 -21.26 12.81 1.31
N ALA A 95 -22.19 12.27 2.08
CA ALA A 95 -23.45 12.92 2.40
C ALA A 95 -23.24 14.14 3.31
N VAL A 96 -24.05 15.20 3.11
CA VAL A 96 -23.99 16.42 3.91
C VAL A 96 -24.57 16.18 5.30
N GLY A 97 -23.94 16.71 6.33
CA GLY A 97 -24.44 16.66 7.71
C GLY A 97 -24.06 15.41 8.51
N VAL A 98 -23.29 14.50 7.94
CA VAL A 98 -22.78 13.35 8.66
C VAL A 98 -21.62 13.77 9.56
N THR A 99 -21.77 13.52 10.87
CA THR A 99 -20.76 13.88 11.89
C THR A 99 -20.02 12.67 12.45
N SER A 100 -20.53 11.45 12.23
CA SER A 100 -19.91 10.19 12.64
C SER A 100 -20.43 9.07 11.73
N GLY A 101 -19.54 8.17 11.33
CA GLY A 101 -19.88 6.95 10.63
C GLY A 101 -19.89 5.72 11.54
N PRO A 102 -20.11 4.52 10.98
CA PRO A 102 -20.14 3.27 11.74
C PRO A 102 -18.77 2.85 12.30
N GLY A 103 -17.72 3.44 11.81
CA GLY A 103 -16.35 3.01 12.13
C GLY A 103 -15.82 1.89 11.23
N PRO A 104 -14.60 1.42 11.47
CA PRO A 104 -14.01 0.32 10.75
C PRO A 104 -14.75 -0.99 11.02
N ASN A 105 -14.52 -1.98 10.16
CA ASN A 105 -15.14 -3.31 10.32
C ASN A 105 -14.89 -3.85 11.75
N PRO A 106 -15.94 -4.26 12.47
CA PRO A 106 -15.82 -4.78 13.84
C PRO A 106 -14.86 -5.97 13.99
N LEU A 107 -14.64 -6.74 12.93
CA LEU A 107 -13.67 -7.84 12.93
C LEU A 107 -12.21 -7.36 13.08
N LEU A 108 -11.93 -6.09 12.84
CA LEU A 108 -10.58 -5.50 13.06
C LEU A 108 -10.29 -5.26 14.55
N GLN A 109 -11.34 -5.14 15.39
CA GLN A 109 -11.36 -5.08 16.85
C GLN A 109 -10.43 -4.04 17.48
N ASN A 110 -10.12 -2.94 16.80
CA ASN A 110 -9.18 -1.94 17.32
C ASN A 110 -7.86 -2.57 17.84
N HIS A 111 -7.38 -3.58 17.14
CA HIS A 111 -6.16 -4.29 17.51
C HIS A 111 -4.93 -3.54 17.03
N ILE A 112 -3.84 -3.54 17.81
CA ILE A 112 -2.62 -2.79 17.48
C ILE A 112 -2.01 -3.22 16.12
N LEU A 113 -2.19 -4.45 15.71
CA LEU A 113 -1.67 -4.97 14.45
C LEU A 113 -2.36 -4.39 13.21
N VAL A 114 -3.56 -3.79 13.33
CA VAL A 114 -4.17 -3.06 12.21
C VAL A 114 -3.35 -1.85 11.76
N LEU A 115 -2.53 -1.30 12.67
CA LEU A 115 -1.60 -0.20 12.36
C LEU A 115 -0.36 -0.68 11.59
N PHE A 116 0.19 -1.79 12.01
CA PHE A 116 1.53 -2.21 11.56
C PHE A 116 1.49 -3.25 10.43
N HIS A 117 0.59 -4.24 10.53
CA HIS A 117 0.54 -5.35 9.58
C HIS A 117 0.31 -4.88 8.13
N PRO A 118 -0.72 -4.07 7.78
CA PRO A 118 -0.95 -3.72 6.39
C PRO A 118 0.18 -2.87 5.78
N PRO A 119 0.71 -1.82 6.42
CA PRO A 119 1.83 -1.06 5.87
C PRO A 119 3.10 -1.91 5.68
N ILE A 120 3.43 -2.78 6.63
CA ILE A 120 4.60 -3.67 6.53
C ILE A 120 4.41 -4.68 5.41
N LEU A 121 3.22 -5.28 5.29
CA LEU A 121 2.87 -6.19 4.22
C LEU A 121 3.01 -5.52 2.85
N TYR A 122 2.50 -4.29 2.71
CA TYR A 122 2.60 -3.55 1.44
C TYR A 122 4.04 -3.15 1.10
N LEU A 123 4.87 -2.78 2.07
CA LEU A 123 6.30 -2.56 1.81
C LEU A 123 6.96 -3.80 1.20
N GLY A 124 6.60 -4.98 1.68
CA GLY A 124 7.08 -6.23 1.11
C GLY A 124 6.47 -6.53 -0.25
N PHE A 125 5.14 -6.58 -0.32
CA PHE A 125 4.42 -7.03 -1.51
C PHE A 125 4.65 -6.08 -2.70
N VAL A 126 4.43 -4.78 -2.51
CA VAL A 126 4.63 -3.76 -3.55
C VAL A 126 6.11 -3.60 -3.92
N GLY A 127 7.01 -3.80 -2.95
CA GLY A 127 8.45 -3.71 -3.19
C GLY A 127 8.98 -4.68 -4.25
N PHE A 128 8.32 -5.83 -4.43
CA PHE A 128 8.63 -6.76 -5.52
C PHE A 128 8.36 -6.19 -6.92
N THR A 129 7.63 -5.09 -7.04
CA THR A 129 7.49 -4.37 -8.31
C THR A 129 8.85 -3.93 -8.87
N VAL A 130 9.82 -3.60 -8.02
CA VAL A 130 11.16 -3.18 -8.48
C VAL A 130 11.88 -4.31 -9.22
N PRO A 131 12.16 -5.48 -8.60
CA PRO A 131 12.83 -6.57 -9.32
C PRO A 131 12.00 -7.06 -10.52
N PHE A 132 10.67 -7.06 -10.45
CA PHE A 132 9.81 -7.37 -11.59
C PHE A 132 10.03 -6.41 -12.76
N ALA A 133 10.02 -5.08 -12.48
CA ALA A 133 10.21 -4.06 -13.50
C ALA A 133 11.59 -4.18 -14.18
N PHE A 134 12.65 -4.45 -13.40
CA PHE A 134 13.97 -4.68 -13.95
C PHE A 134 14.06 -5.99 -14.75
N ALA A 135 13.34 -7.05 -14.36
CA ALA A 135 13.28 -8.29 -15.13
C ALA A 135 12.64 -8.05 -16.51
N ILE A 136 11.52 -7.34 -16.57
CA ILE A 136 10.89 -6.94 -17.84
C ILE A 136 11.83 -6.07 -18.67
N ALA A 137 12.48 -5.09 -18.05
CA ALA A 137 13.45 -4.23 -18.72
C ALA A 137 14.63 -5.02 -19.30
N ALA A 138 15.13 -6.03 -18.58
CA ALA A 138 16.20 -6.91 -19.06
C ALA A 138 15.77 -7.72 -20.29
N LEU A 139 14.53 -8.24 -20.27
CA LEU A 139 13.96 -8.96 -21.42
C LEU A 139 13.82 -8.03 -22.64
N VAL A 140 13.28 -6.83 -22.45
CA VAL A 140 13.07 -5.85 -23.54
C VAL A 140 14.39 -5.39 -24.14
N THR A 141 15.42 -5.17 -23.31
CA THR A 141 16.73 -4.68 -23.75
C THR A 141 17.68 -5.82 -24.19
N GLY A 142 17.27 -7.08 -24.05
CA GLY A 142 18.10 -8.24 -24.37
C GLY A 142 19.28 -8.44 -23.41
N ARG A 143 19.29 -7.79 -22.24
CA ARG A 143 20.35 -7.93 -21.22
C ARG A 143 20.10 -9.12 -20.32
N LEU A 144 20.36 -10.32 -20.83
CA LEU A 144 20.12 -11.57 -20.12
C LEU A 144 21.28 -11.97 -19.18
N GLY A 145 22.33 -11.17 -19.08
CA GLY A 145 23.43 -11.39 -18.16
C GLY A 145 23.11 -11.06 -16.70
N GLU A 146 23.99 -11.43 -15.77
CA GLU A 146 23.77 -11.32 -14.32
C GLU A 146 23.74 -9.86 -13.77
N GLY A 147 24.13 -8.86 -14.55
CA GLY A 147 24.31 -7.48 -14.07
C GLY A 147 23.06 -6.88 -13.45
N TRP A 148 21.88 -7.10 -14.05
CA TRP A 148 20.62 -6.58 -13.52
C TRP A 148 20.17 -7.31 -12.24
N LEU A 149 20.54 -8.57 -12.06
CA LEU A 149 20.27 -9.34 -10.85
C LEU A 149 21.03 -8.77 -9.65
N LEU A 150 22.27 -8.37 -9.84
CA LEU A 150 23.07 -7.72 -8.78
C LEU A 150 22.47 -6.39 -8.34
N GLU A 151 21.97 -5.58 -9.28
CA GLU A 151 21.33 -4.30 -8.97
C GLU A 151 20.00 -4.49 -8.22
N THR A 152 19.23 -5.52 -8.56
CA THR A 152 17.90 -5.76 -7.96
C THR A 152 17.95 -6.61 -6.69
N ARG A 153 19.05 -7.28 -6.40
CA ARG A 153 19.19 -8.18 -5.25
C ARG A 153 18.78 -7.53 -3.91
N ARG A 154 19.22 -6.30 -3.69
CA ARG A 154 18.91 -5.59 -2.43
C ARG A 154 17.42 -5.26 -2.32
N TRP A 155 16.79 -4.90 -3.42
CA TRP A 155 15.35 -4.64 -3.48
C TRP A 155 14.55 -5.91 -3.21
N ALA A 156 14.94 -7.02 -3.82
CA ALA A 156 14.29 -8.30 -3.60
C ALA A 156 14.42 -8.78 -2.14
N LEU A 157 15.61 -8.66 -1.53
CA LEU A 157 15.83 -9.04 -0.14
C LEU A 157 15.06 -8.14 0.83
N PHE A 158 15.02 -6.82 0.57
CA PHE A 158 14.21 -5.89 1.34
C PHE A 158 12.73 -6.29 1.29
N SER A 159 12.20 -6.46 0.09
CA SER A 159 10.80 -6.82 -0.12
C SER A 159 10.46 -8.16 0.52
N TRP A 160 11.33 -9.16 0.37
CA TRP A 160 11.16 -10.47 1.01
C TRP A 160 11.13 -10.37 2.53
N ALA A 161 12.03 -9.61 3.14
CA ALA A 161 12.07 -9.45 4.59
C ALA A 161 10.78 -8.80 5.12
N PHE A 162 10.35 -7.69 4.51
CA PHE A 162 9.11 -7.01 4.91
C PHE A 162 7.86 -7.87 4.66
N LEU A 163 7.80 -8.58 3.54
CA LEU A 163 6.70 -9.51 3.26
C LEU A 163 6.65 -10.63 4.30
N THR A 164 7.79 -11.21 4.65
CA THR A 164 7.87 -12.26 5.68
C THR A 164 7.37 -11.75 7.03
N ILE A 165 7.85 -10.57 7.48
CA ILE A 165 7.37 -9.95 8.72
C ILE A 165 5.87 -9.64 8.63
N GLY A 166 5.40 -9.10 7.50
CA GLY A 166 3.99 -8.82 7.29
C GLY A 166 3.11 -10.06 7.40
N ILE A 167 3.51 -11.17 6.78
CA ILE A 167 2.79 -12.44 6.86
C ILE A 167 2.75 -12.97 8.31
N LEU A 168 3.87 -12.91 9.04
CA LEU A 168 3.92 -13.34 10.43
C LEU A 168 3.00 -12.49 11.31
N LEU A 169 3.00 -11.16 11.13
CA LEU A 169 2.10 -10.27 11.86
C LEU A 169 0.63 -10.53 11.52
N GLY A 170 0.32 -10.83 10.26
CA GLY A 170 -1.03 -11.19 9.82
C GLY A 170 -1.50 -12.52 10.41
N GLY A 171 -0.63 -13.52 10.44
CA GLY A 171 -0.91 -14.80 11.11
C GLY A 171 -1.17 -14.62 12.61
N TRP A 172 -0.35 -13.81 13.29
CA TRP A 172 -0.57 -13.48 14.71
C TRP A 172 -1.90 -12.76 14.91
N TRP A 173 -2.20 -11.75 14.08
CA TRP A 173 -3.44 -11.01 14.17
C TRP A 173 -4.66 -11.90 13.97
N SER A 174 -4.65 -12.82 13.00
CA SER A 174 -5.76 -13.75 12.79
C SER A 174 -6.00 -14.67 14.01
N TYR A 175 -4.94 -15.03 14.70
CA TYR A 175 -5.03 -15.83 15.93
C TYR A 175 -5.75 -15.10 17.06
N GLU A 176 -5.41 -13.83 17.26
CA GLU A 176 -5.94 -13.06 18.38
C GLU A 176 -7.36 -12.52 18.12
N VAL A 177 -7.65 -12.19 16.87
CA VAL A 177 -8.85 -11.42 16.52
C VAL A 177 -9.93 -12.26 15.87
N LEU A 178 -9.56 -13.18 14.98
CA LEU A 178 -10.54 -13.87 14.13
C LEU A 178 -10.97 -15.24 14.69
N GLY A 179 -10.33 -15.73 15.74
CA GLY A 179 -10.67 -17.01 16.37
C GLY A 179 -10.35 -18.26 15.53
N TRP A 180 -9.93 -18.09 14.28
CA TRP A 180 -9.32 -19.16 13.52
C TRP A 180 -7.81 -18.92 13.52
N GLY A 181 -7.10 -19.70 14.14
CA GLY A 181 -5.68 -19.55 14.13
C GLY A 181 -5.11 -19.93 12.79
N GLY A 182 -4.08 -19.34 12.45
CA GLY A 182 -3.22 -19.79 11.83
C GLY A 182 -2.26 -19.68 10.77
N VAL A 183 -1.73 -20.78 10.45
CA VAL A 183 -0.67 -20.89 9.45
C VAL A 183 -1.11 -20.35 8.09
N TRP A 184 -2.41 -20.39 7.80
CA TRP A 184 -2.95 -20.00 6.47
C TRP A 184 -3.94 -18.85 6.47
N ALA A 185 -4.23 -18.25 7.61
CA ALA A 185 -5.21 -17.18 7.75
C ALA A 185 -4.56 -15.80 7.98
N TRP A 186 -3.76 -15.39 7.06
CA TRP A 186 -3.06 -14.10 7.12
C TRP A 186 -3.57 -13.06 6.13
#